data_1a5556e224967198d8fdc72daf0e3862
#
_entry.id   1a5556e224967198d8fdc72daf0e3862
#
_cell.length_a   1.000
_cell.length_b   1.000
_cell.length_c   1.000
_cell.angle_alpha   90.00
_cell.angle_beta   90.00
_cell.angle_gamma   90.00
#
_symmetry.space_group_name_H-M   'P 1'
#
loop_
_entity.id
_entity.type
_entity.pdbx_description
1 polymer ?
#
loop_
_entity_poly.entity_id
_entity_poly.type
_entity_poly.pdbx_seq_one_letter_code
_entity_poly.pdbx_strand_id
1 'polypeptide(L)'
;KKGFSSKEIQKQLGLKRYEPVWAMVHKLRKAMGNRDARYTLEGMIEFDEGYFTVESSEIEQEKGIRGRGAVGKMNTAIMAESTILEDIETGKKSNQCRYFKAKVLTDHTSEQINETIKESISEKSILFSDKSTSYIDIADFVEIHITEKSNKETTTETLRWVHIAISNAKRNFLGNYHKIKGKYLQLYLNEFVYKLNRRYF
;
A
#
# COMPACT_ATOMS: atom_id res chain seq x y z
N LYS A 1 -4.55 -4.28 -14.84
CA LYS A 1 -3.70 -5.30 -15.52
C LYS A 1 -3.29 -6.35 -14.49
N LYS A 2 -3.49 -7.64 -14.79
CA LYS A 2 -3.06 -8.75 -13.92
C LYS A 2 -1.53 -8.78 -13.84
N GLY A 3 -0.97 -9.06 -12.65
CA GLY A 3 0.43 -9.38 -12.50
C GLY A 3 0.73 -10.79 -13.03
N PHE A 4 1.99 -11.05 -13.34
CA PHE A 4 2.47 -12.39 -13.69
C PHE A 4 3.32 -12.94 -12.56
N SER A 5 3.10 -14.20 -12.22
CA SER A 5 4.02 -14.90 -11.32
C SER A 5 5.36 -15.17 -12.03
N SER A 6 6.44 -15.31 -11.28
CA SER A 6 7.73 -15.70 -11.88
C SER A 6 7.65 -17.04 -12.61
N LYS A 7 6.77 -17.93 -12.17
CA LYS A 7 6.52 -19.22 -12.83
C LYS A 7 5.85 -19.06 -14.19
N GLU A 8 4.88 -18.15 -14.27
CA GLU A 8 4.22 -17.82 -15.54
C GLU A 8 5.20 -17.18 -16.53
N ILE A 9 6.02 -16.22 -16.06
CA ILE A 9 7.07 -15.59 -16.88
C ILE A 9 8.08 -16.64 -17.37
N GLN A 10 8.51 -17.58 -16.49
CA GLN A 10 9.39 -18.68 -16.88
C GLN A 10 8.81 -19.48 -18.04
N LYS A 11 7.52 -19.84 -17.94
CA LYS A 11 6.81 -20.61 -18.94
C LYS A 11 6.69 -19.86 -20.27
N GLN A 12 6.30 -18.60 -20.23
CA GLN A 12 6.13 -17.76 -21.42
C GLN A 12 7.45 -17.52 -22.17
N LEU A 13 8.57 -17.39 -21.43
CA LEU A 13 9.90 -17.20 -22.01
C LEU A 13 10.60 -18.51 -22.39
N GLY A 14 10.00 -19.68 -22.13
CA GLY A 14 10.60 -20.97 -22.43
C GLY A 14 11.87 -21.28 -21.63
N LEU A 15 12.08 -20.62 -20.48
CA LEU A 15 13.31 -20.75 -19.70
C LEU A 15 13.30 -22.03 -18.86
N LYS A 16 14.40 -22.79 -18.90
CA LYS A 16 14.50 -24.09 -18.21
C LYS A 16 14.56 -23.93 -16.68
N ARG A 17 15.27 -22.91 -16.18
CA ARG A 17 15.51 -22.69 -14.74
C ARG A 17 14.61 -21.59 -14.18
N TYR A 18 14.05 -21.83 -13.00
CA TYR A 18 13.16 -20.91 -12.30
C TYR A 18 13.91 -19.80 -11.57
N GLU A 19 15.01 -20.13 -10.90
CA GLU A 19 15.72 -19.24 -9.99
C GLU A 19 16.20 -17.94 -10.65
N PRO A 20 16.81 -17.97 -11.87
CA PRO A 20 17.20 -16.75 -12.54
C PRO A 20 16.01 -15.85 -12.88
N VAL A 21 14.87 -16.42 -13.26
CA VAL A 21 13.65 -15.67 -13.57
C VAL A 21 13.12 -15.00 -12.31
N TRP A 22 13.07 -15.75 -11.20
CA TRP A 22 12.65 -15.23 -9.92
C TRP A 22 13.54 -14.06 -9.45
N ALA A 23 14.87 -14.24 -9.54
CA ALA A 23 15.84 -13.21 -9.18
C ALA A 23 15.69 -11.94 -10.06
N MET A 24 15.51 -12.12 -11.37
CA MET A 24 15.27 -11.02 -12.32
C MET A 24 14.01 -10.24 -11.96
N VAL A 25 12.90 -10.95 -11.71
CA VAL A 25 11.62 -10.30 -11.35
C VAL A 25 11.75 -9.52 -10.04
N HIS A 26 12.48 -10.06 -9.05
CA HIS A 26 12.72 -9.33 -7.80
C HIS A 26 13.60 -8.09 -7.99
N LYS A 27 14.58 -8.11 -8.89
CA LYS A 27 15.36 -6.91 -9.27
C LYS A 27 14.45 -5.86 -9.93
N LEU A 28 13.57 -6.27 -10.83
CA LEU A 28 12.58 -5.38 -11.44
C LEU A 28 11.65 -4.74 -10.40
N ARG A 29 11.13 -5.52 -9.46
CA ARG A 29 10.30 -5.02 -8.34
C ARG A 29 11.03 -3.99 -7.50
N LYS A 30 12.32 -4.22 -7.22
CA LYS A 30 13.16 -3.24 -6.52
C LYS A 30 13.33 -1.95 -7.32
N ALA A 31 13.60 -2.05 -8.62
CA ALA A 31 13.72 -0.89 -9.50
C ALA A 31 12.40 -0.09 -9.58
N MET A 32 11.25 -0.77 -9.64
CA MET A 32 9.93 -0.14 -9.60
C MET A 32 9.72 0.65 -8.30
N GLY A 33 10.07 0.07 -7.14
CA GLY A 33 10.00 0.76 -5.85
C GLY A 33 10.93 1.97 -5.78
N ASN A 34 12.19 1.83 -6.20
CA ASN A 34 13.16 2.92 -6.23
C ASN A 34 12.71 4.08 -7.13
N ARG A 35 12.01 3.78 -8.23
CA ARG A 35 11.45 4.81 -9.12
C ARG A 35 10.34 5.59 -8.44
N ASP A 36 9.40 4.91 -7.77
CA ASP A 36 8.24 5.54 -7.15
C ASP A 36 8.58 6.17 -5.77
N ALA A 37 9.68 5.75 -5.13
CA ALA A 37 10.18 6.39 -3.91
C ALA A 37 10.60 7.86 -4.10
N ARG A 38 10.95 8.26 -5.33
CA ARG A 38 11.36 9.64 -5.65
C ARG A 38 10.20 10.64 -5.65
N TYR A 39 8.98 10.16 -5.67
CA TYR A 39 7.79 11.00 -5.66
C TYR A 39 7.31 11.19 -4.23
N THR A 40 7.09 12.44 -3.82
CA THR A 40 6.45 12.80 -2.55
C THR A 40 4.99 13.10 -2.84
N LEU A 41 4.09 12.56 -2.03
CA LEU A 41 2.65 12.81 -2.16
C LEU A 41 2.33 14.22 -1.66
N GLU A 42 1.42 14.91 -2.36
CA GLU A 42 1.03 16.29 -2.06
C GLU A 42 -0.49 16.48 -2.11
N GLY A 43 -0.98 17.55 -1.48
CA GLY A 43 -2.40 17.92 -1.49
C GLY A 43 -3.24 17.07 -0.54
N MET A 44 -4.33 16.49 -1.02
CA MET A 44 -5.24 15.67 -0.20
C MET A 44 -4.78 14.23 -0.18
N ILE A 45 -4.46 13.72 1.00
CA ILE A 45 -3.89 12.38 1.17
C ILE A 45 -4.73 11.57 2.13
N GLU A 46 -5.16 10.40 1.65
CA GLU A 46 -5.78 9.37 2.47
C GLU A 46 -4.70 8.43 3.01
N PHE A 47 -4.76 8.07 4.28
CA PHE A 47 -3.86 7.14 4.94
C PHE A 47 -4.62 6.08 5.72
N ASP A 48 -4.24 4.81 5.56
CA ASP A 48 -4.76 3.70 6.36
C ASP A 48 -3.74 2.55 6.44
N GLU A 49 -3.91 1.70 7.44
CA GLU A 49 -3.10 0.50 7.62
C GLU A 49 -3.78 -0.74 7.04
N GLY A 50 -3.04 -1.48 6.23
CA GLY A 50 -3.49 -2.74 5.64
C GLY A 50 -2.70 -3.95 6.14
N TYR A 51 -3.39 -5.00 6.60
CA TYR A 51 -2.75 -6.25 6.98
C TYR A 51 -2.73 -7.22 5.81
N PHE A 52 -1.52 -7.69 5.45
CA PHE A 52 -1.31 -8.66 4.36
C PHE A 52 -0.86 -10.00 4.91
N THR A 53 -1.47 -11.07 4.42
CA THR A 53 -1.08 -12.44 4.79
C THR A 53 0.26 -12.79 4.16
N VAL A 54 1.17 -13.31 4.99
CA VAL A 54 2.49 -13.79 4.60
C VAL A 54 2.70 -15.22 5.09
N GLU A 55 3.65 -15.91 4.47
CA GLU A 55 4.05 -17.25 4.91
C GLU A 55 4.71 -17.17 6.30
N SER A 56 4.15 -17.87 7.27
CA SER A 56 4.67 -18.03 8.62
C SER A 56 5.16 -19.47 8.82
N SER A 57 6.14 -19.67 9.70
CA SER A 57 6.56 -21.01 10.09
C SER A 57 5.49 -21.68 10.97
N GLU A 58 5.47 -23.02 10.99
CA GLU A 58 4.56 -23.79 11.86
C GLU A 58 4.69 -23.41 13.33
N ILE A 59 5.93 -23.16 13.79
CA ILE A 59 6.25 -22.76 15.18
C ILE A 59 5.65 -21.39 15.52
N GLU A 60 5.60 -20.46 14.57
CA GLU A 60 4.98 -19.15 14.75
C GLU A 60 3.44 -19.25 14.77
N GLN A 61 2.85 -20.18 14.03
CA GLN A 61 1.40 -20.41 14.01
C GLN A 61 0.88 -20.98 15.34
N GLU A 62 1.64 -21.82 16.02
CA GLU A 62 1.28 -22.38 17.33
C GLU A 62 1.23 -21.33 18.44
N LYS A 63 1.96 -20.22 18.34
CA LYS A 63 1.98 -19.12 19.33
C LYS A 63 0.75 -18.20 19.27
N GLY A 64 -0.12 -18.36 18.30
CA GLY A 64 -1.51 -17.92 18.20
C GLY A 64 -1.91 -16.56 18.78
N ILE A 65 -1.20 -15.46 18.48
CA ILE A 65 -1.61 -14.10 18.86
C ILE A 65 -2.71 -13.63 17.90
N ARG A 66 -3.90 -13.29 18.43
CA ARG A 66 -5.00 -12.68 17.67
C ARG A 66 -4.92 -11.14 17.76
N GLY A 67 -5.31 -10.44 16.67
CA GLY A 67 -5.35 -8.98 16.63
C GLY A 67 -4.15 -8.34 15.92
N ARG A 68 -3.76 -7.13 16.34
CA ARG A 68 -2.55 -6.44 15.86
C ARG A 68 -1.33 -7.30 16.19
N GLY A 69 -0.52 -7.64 15.19
CA GLY A 69 0.61 -8.57 15.35
C GLY A 69 0.24 -10.06 15.21
N ALA A 70 -0.94 -10.38 14.66
CA ALA A 70 -1.31 -11.77 14.39
C ALA A 70 -0.26 -12.46 13.49
N VAL A 71 0.13 -13.65 13.90
CA VAL A 71 1.10 -14.48 13.18
C VAL A 71 0.67 -14.67 11.72
N GLY A 72 1.61 -14.54 10.80
CA GLY A 72 1.33 -14.65 9.36
C GLY A 72 0.67 -13.41 8.75
N LYS A 73 0.64 -12.28 9.46
CA LYS A 73 0.20 -11.00 8.91
C LYS A 73 1.26 -9.93 9.11
N MET A 74 1.50 -9.14 8.06
CA MET A 74 2.37 -7.96 8.13
C MET A 74 1.56 -6.70 7.91
N ASN A 75 1.82 -5.70 8.75
CA ASN A 75 1.23 -4.39 8.65
C ASN A 75 1.87 -3.57 7.53
N THR A 76 1.08 -2.78 6.83
CA THR A 76 1.53 -1.96 5.71
C THR A 76 0.79 -0.62 5.74
N ALA A 77 1.53 0.46 5.76
CA ALA A 77 1.02 1.80 5.53
C ALA A 77 0.65 1.95 4.05
N ILE A 78 -0.57 2.36 3.77
CA ILE A 78 -1.06 2.66 2.43
C ILE A 78 -1.48 4.12 2.39
N MET A 79 -1.01 4.83 1.38
CA MET A 79 -1.28 6.24 1.16
C MET A 79 -1.80 6.45 -0.25
N ALA A 80 -2.79 7.34 -0.39
CA ALA A 80 -3.38 7.69 -1.68
C ALA A 80 -3.49 9.21 -1.79
N GLU A 81 -2.86 9.79 -2.82
CA GLU A 81 -3.01 11.19 -3.19
C GLU A 81 -4.27 11.33 -4.02
N SER A 82 -5.23 12.11 -3.55
CA SER A 82 -6.48 12.38 -4.24
C SER A 82 -6.59 13.84 -4.67
N THR A 83 -7.34 14.08 -5.73
CA THR A 83 -7.61 15.43 -6.25
C THR A 83 -9.09 15.54 -6.56
N ILE A 84 -9.70 16.64 -6.14
CA ILE A 84 -11.07 16.94 -6.53
C ILE A 84 -11.05 17.50 -7.94
N LEU A 85 -11.75 16.83 -8.84
CA LEU A 85 -12.02 17.33 -10.19
C LEU A 85 -13.45 17.89 -10.22
N GLU A 86 -13.58 19.10 -10.71
CA GLU A 86 -14.88 19.70 -10.99
C GLU A 86 -15.08 19.76 -12.49
N ASP A 87 -16.15 19.14 -12.95
CA ASP A 87 -16.58 19.22 -14.35
C ASP A 87 -17.17 20.64 -14.60
N ILE A 88 -16.54 21.38 -15.49
CA ILE A 88 -16.85 22.80 -15.73
C ILE A 88 -18.25 22.96 -16.32
N GLU A 89 -18.75 21.99 -17.09
CA GLU A 89 -20.05 22.07 -17.75
C GLU A 89 -21.21 21.67 -16.83
N THR A 90 -20.99 20.66 -15.99
CA THR A 90 -22.05 20.09 -15.14
C THR A 90 -21.96 20.51 -13.69
N GLY A 91 -20.85 21.14 -13.25
CA GLY A 91 -20.56 21.46 -11.84
C GLY A 91 -20.37 20.22 -10.97
N LYS A 92 -20.30 19.03 -11.55
CA LYS A 92 -20.15 17.78 -10.83
C LYS A 92 -18.74 17.64 -10.29
N LYS A 93 -18.64 17.48 -8.96
CA LYS A 93 -17.36 17.19 -8.30
C LYS A 93 -17.12 15.68 -8.30
N SER A 94 -15.95 15.26 -8.76
CA SER A 94 -15.48 13.89 -8.68
C SER A 94 -14.13 13.87 -8.00
N ASN A 95 -13.85 12.80 -7.25
CA ASN A 95 -12.57 12.60 -6.58
C ASN A 95 -11.74 11.59 -7.37
N GLN A 96 -10.59 12.02 -7.89
CA GLN A 96 -9.68 11.16 -8.63
C GLN A 96 -8.41 10.91 -7.82
N CYS A 97 -8.02 9.65 -7.74
CA CYS A 97 -6.74 9.31 -7.15
C CYS A 97 -5.62 9.45 -8.18
N ARG A 98 -4.56 10.14 -7.81
CA ARG A 98 -3.39 10.42 -8.63
C ARG A 98 -2.29 9.39 -8.41
N TYR A 99 -1.79 9.29 -7.19
CA TYR A 99 -0.70 8.40 -6.83
C TYR A 99 -1.01 7.62 -5.55
N PHE A 100 -0.37 6.43 -5.47
CA PHE A 100 -0.39 5.59 -4.28
C PHE A 100 1.03 5.32 -3.80
N LYS A 101 1.20 5.16 -2.49
CA LYS A 101 2.38 4.57 -1.86
C LYS A 101 1.98 3.45 -0.93
N ALA A 102 2.87 2.46 -0.77
CA ALA A 102 2.70 1.37 0.18
C ALA A 102 4.04 1.03 0.82
N LYS A 103 4.11 1.04 2.14
CA LYS A 103 5.32 0.74 2.92
C LYS A 103 5.03 -0.29 3.98
N VAL A 104 5.76 -1.40 3.99
CA VAL A 104 5.67 -2.41 5.06
C VAL A 104 6.21 -1.81 6.35
N LEU A 105 5.42 -1.94 7.42
CA LEU A 105 5.82 -1.57 8.77
C LEU A 105 6.43 -2.80 9.46
N THR A 106 7.62 -2.67 10.01
CA THR A 106 8.33 -3.77 10.69
C THR A 106 7.85 -3.94 12.11
N ASP A 107 7.38 -2.88 12.72
CA ASP A 107 6.72 -2.86 14.02
C ASP A 107 5.40 -2.08 13.96
N HIS A 108 4.71 -2.00 15.07
CA HIS A 108 3.41 -1.32 15.20
C HIS A 108 3.53 -0.04 16.04
N THR A 109 4.75 0.53 16.12
CA THR A 109 4.98 1.75 16.89
C THR A 109 4.50 2.98 16.14
N SER A 110 4.06 3.98 16.90
CA SER A 110 3.67 5.27 16.34
C SER A 110 4.86 5.98 15.68
N GLU A 111 6.07 5.80 16.22
CA GLU A 111 7.29 6.38 15.66
C GLU A 111 7.53 5.91 14.24
N GLN A 112 7.41 4.60 13.95
CA GLN A 112 7.62 4.08 12.60
C GLN A 112 6.55 4.56 11.63
N ILE A 113 5.30 4.66 12.08
CA ILE A 113 4.20 5.18 11.26
C ILE A 113 4.47 6.66 10.93
N ASN A 114 4.82 7.46 11.94
CA ASN A 114 5.12 8.88 11.78
C ASN A 114 6.31 9.12 10.85
N GLU A 115 7.39 8.35 11.00
CA GLU A 115 8.56 8.40 10.11
C GLU A 115 8.16 8.04 8.66
N THR A 116 7.37 6.98 8.48
CA THR A 116 6.88 6.56 7.16
C THR A 116 6.06 7.66 6.48
N ILE A 117 5.23 8.37 7.23
CA ILE A 117 4.43 9.48 6.72
C ILE A 117 5.33 10.64 6.35
N LYS A 118 6.24 11.06 7.24
CA LYS A 118 7.21 12.15 7.00
C LYS A 118 8.08 11.91 5.76
N GLU A 119 8.51 10.67 5.52
CA GLU A 119 9.27 10.32 4.32
C GLU A 119 8.44 10.31 3.02
N SER A 120 7.13 10.19 3.12
CA SER A 120 6.27 9.90 1.98
C SER A 120 5.39 11.07 1.53
N ILE A 121 5.10 12.01 2.43
CA ILE A 121 4.08 13.05 2.29
C ILE A 121 4.74 14.42 2.48
N SER A 122 4.29 15.42 1.72
CA SER A 122 4.69 16.82 1.89
C SER A 122 4.07 17.42 3.16
N GLU A 123 4.81 18.29 3.85
CA GLU A 123 4.32 19.04 5.02
C GLU A 123 3.09 19.91 4.70
N LYS A 124 2.96 20.35 3.45
CA LYS A 124 1.82 21.18 2.96
C LYS A 124 0.59 20.35 2.58
N SER A 125 0.47 19.14 3.09
CA SER A 125 -0.62 18.22 2.74
C SER A 125 -1.75 18.26 3.77
N ILE A 126 -2.95 17.93 3.32
CA ILE A 126 -4.11 17.62 4.15
C ILE A 126 -4.19 16.10 4.28
N LEU A 127 -4.01 15.59 5.48
CA LEU A 127 -4.03 14.16 5.75
C LEU A 127 -5.38 13.72 6.32
N PHE A 128 -5.99 12.73 5.69
CA PHE A 128 -7.17 12.03 6.17
C PHE A 128 -6.78 10.66 6.70
N SER A 129 -7.12 10.33 7.94
CA SER A 129 -6.88 9.02 8.52
C SER A 129 -8.04 8.56 9.42
N ASP A 130 -8.02 7.30 9.82
CA ASP A 130 -8.90 6.83 10.89
C ASP A 130 -8.48 7.45 12.24
N LYS A 131 -9.41 7.40 13.22
CA LYS A 131 -9.16 7.93 14.56
C LYS A 131 -8.33 6.96 15.41
N SER A 132 -7.08 6.71 15.00
CA SER A 132 -6.13 5.89 15.74
C SER A 132 -5.23 6.76 16.63
N THR A 133 -4.96 6.29 17.84
CA THR A 133 -4.02 6.93 18.78
C THR A 133 -2.57 6.91 18.27
N SER A 134 -2.28 6.07 17.26
CA SER A 134 -0.94 5.97 16.66
C SER A 134 -0.54 7.19 15.82
N TYR A 135 -1.45 8.14 15.58
CA TYR A 135 -1.22 9.28 14.67
C TYR A 135 -1.17 10.64 15.40
N ILE A 136 -0.98 10.65 16.71
CA ILE A 136 -1.05 11.88 17.53
C ILE A 136 0.00 12.91 17.10
N ASP A 137 1.25 12.46 16.82
CA ASP A 137 2.36 13.36 16.47
C ASP A 137 2.37 13.81 15.00
N ILE A 138 1.43 13.33 14.19
CA ILE A 138 1.33 13.69 12.76
C ILE A 138 0.69 15.07 12.58
N ALA A 139 -0.16 15.48 13.51
CA ALA A 139 -0.84 16.76 13.44
C ALA A 139 0.12 17.96 13.36
N ASP A 140 1.31 17.83 13.94
CA ASP A 140 2.35 18.87 13.92
C ASP A 140 3.20 18.85 12.64
N PHE A 141 3.11 17.79 11.84
CA PHE A 141 3.92 17.64 10.62
C PHE A 141 3.18 18.09 9.36
N VAL A 142 1.88 17.81 9.24
CA VAL A 142 1.07 18.16 8.07
C VAL A 142 0.32 19.47 8.31
N GLU A 143 -0.06 20.16 7.25
CA GLU A 143 -0.80 21.42 7.35
C GLU A 143 -2.15 21.23 8.04
N ILE A 144 -2.87 20.17 7.71
CA ILE A 144 -4.16 19.82 8.34
C ILE A 144 -4.22 18.28 8.49
N HIS A 145 -4.57 17.82 9.68
CA HIS A 145 -4.86 16.41 9.93
C HIS A 145 -6.34 16.23 10.30
N ILE A 146 -7.08 15.53 9.47
CA ILE A 146 -8.50 15.23 9.66
C ILE A 146 -8.62 13.76 10.03
N THR A 147 -9.12 13.51 11.25
CA THR A 147 -9.32 12.14 11.74
C THR A 147 -10.80 11.85 11.85
N GLU A 148 -11.27 10.77 11.26
CA GLU A 148 -12.65 10.33 11.34
C GLU A 148 -12.75 8.92 11.93
N LYS A 149 -13.79 8.70 12.75
CA LYS A 149 -14.05 7.36 13.27
C LYS A 149 -14.48 6.45 12.12
N SER A 150 -13.80 5.33 11.96
CA SER A 150 -14.10 4.36 10.91
C SER A 150 -15.56 3.86 11.01
N ASN A 151 -16.36 4.17 10.00
CA ASN A 151 -17.70 3.66 9.77
C ASN A 151 -17.90 3.35 8.26
N LYS A 152 -19.07 2.87 7.86
CA LYS A 152 -19.35 2.55 6.45
C LYS A 152 -19.28 3.79 5.54
N GLU A 153 -19.70 4.95 6.03
CA GLU A 153 -19.71 6.20 5.26
C GLU A 153 -18.29 6.73 5.06
N THR A 154 -17.51 6.83 6.15
CA THR A 154 -16.10 7.28 6.07
C THR A 154 -15.24 6.37 5.22
N THR A 155 -15.46 5.06 5.28
CA THR A 155 -14.78 4.07 4.42
C THR A 155 -15.08 4.32 2.93
N THR A 156 -16.28 4.82 2.61
CA THR A 156 -16.72 5.01 1.21
C THR A 156 -16.40 6.39 0.68
N GLU A 157 -16.35 7.40 1.54
CA GLU A 157 -16.20 8.80 1.15
C GLU A 157 -14.81 9.34 1.44
N THR A 158 -14.35 9.25 2.70
CA THR A 158 -13.12 9.90 3.16
C THR A 158 -11.85 9.08 2.88
N LEU A 159 -11.90 7.74 3.07
CA LEU A 159 -10.76 6.84 2.89
C LEU A 159 -10.96 5.85 1.73
N ARG A 160 -11.68 6.29 0.72
CA ARG A 160 -12.12 5.47 -0.40
C ARG A 160 -10.97 4.84 -1.17
N TRP A 161 -9.96 5.63 -1.50
CA TRP A 161 -8.89 5.21 -2.39
C TRP A 161 -7.91 4.25 -1.71
N VAL A 162 -7.59 4.48 -0.44
CA VAL A 162 -6.75 3.54 0.33
C VAL A 162 -7.45 2.20 0.50
N HIS A 163 -8.75 2.17 0.79
CA HIS A 163 -9.52 0.93 0.89
C HIS A 163 -9.62 0.19 -0.45
N ILE A 164 -9.78 0.91 -1.57
CA ILE A 164 -9.72 0.34 -2.92
C ILE A 164 -8.34 -0.26 -3.19
N ALA A 165 -7.25 0.44 -2.83
CA ALA A 165 -5.88 -0.04 -3.02
C ALA A 165 -5.62 -1.30 -2.18
N ILE A 166 -5.97 -1.30 -0.89
CA ILE A 166 -5.84 -2.44 0.01
C ILE A 166 -6.59 -3.67 -0.53
N SER A 167 -7.85 -3.49 -0.92
CA SER A 167 -8.70 -4.56 -1.42
C SER A 167 -8.18 -5.13 -2.74
N ASN A 168 -7.71 -4.27 -3.65
CA ASN A 168 -7.12 -4.68 -4.92
C ASN A 168 -5.78 -5.38 -4.74
N ALA A 169 -4.92 -4.91 -3.82
CA ALA A 169 -3.65 -5.56 -3.49
C ALA A 169 -3.88 -6.96 -2.93
N LYS A 170 -4.79 -7.11 -1.95
CA LYS A 170 -5.14 -8.41 -1.36
C LYS A 170 -5.66 -9.39 -2.42
N ARG A 171 -6.57 -8.96 -3.29
CA ARG A 171 -7.08 -9.79 -4.40
C ARG A 171 -6.00 -10.16 -5.41
N ASN A 172 -5.14 -9.21 -5.75
CA ASN A 172 -4.02 -9.45 -6.68
C ASN A 172 -3.04 -10.48 -6.10
N PHE A 173 -2.69 -10.35 -4.83
CA PHE A 173 -1.75 -11.28 -4.17
C PHE A 173 -2.35 -12.66 -4.01
N LEU A 174 -3.60 -12.77 -3.59
CA LEU A 174 -4.29 -14.05 -3.47
C LEU A 174 -4.41 -14.77 -4.83
N GLY A 175 -4.67 -14.02 -5.90
CA GLY A 175 -4.87 -14.60 -7.24
C GLY A 175 -3.59 -14.97 -7.99
N ASN A 176 -2.46 -14.30 -7.69
CA ASN A 176 -1.21 -14.51 -8.44
C ASN A 176 -0.11 -15.17 -7.62
N TYR A 177 -0.13 -15.02 -6.29
CA TYR A 177 0.94 -15.47 -5.40
C TYR A 177 0.33 -16.21 -4.20
N HIS A 178 0.36 -17.53 -4.22
CA HIS A 178 -0.22 -18.34 -3.15
C HIS A 178 0.46 -18.16 -1.80
N LYS A 179 1.78 -17.91 -1.81
CA LYS A 179 2.58 -17.70 -0.60
C LYS A 179 3.63 -16.63 -0.84
N ILE A 180 3.63 -15.60 0.00
CA ILE A 180 4.63 -14.53 -0.01
C ILE A 180 5.38 -14.61 1.31
N LYS A 181 6.71 -14.78 1.27
CA LYS A 181 7.53 -14.66 2.48
C LYS A 181 7.58 -13.20 2.91
N GLY A 182 7.39 -12.94 4.21
CA GLY A 182 7.31 -11.59 4.75
C GLY A 182 8.44 -10.67 4.31
N LYS A 183 9.69 -11.15 4.30
CA LYS A 183 10.86 -10.39 3.83
C LYS A 183 10.79 -9.88 2.38
N TYR A 184 9.87 -10.40 1.58
CA TYR A 184 9.70 -9.97 0.19
C TYR A 184 8.41 -9.18 -0.04
N LEU A 185 7.54 -9.03 0.96
CA LEU A 185 6.25 -8.36 0.81
C LEU A 185 6.39 -6.97 0.18
N GLN A 186 7.38 -6.16 0.64
CA GLN A 186 7.63 -4.84 0.08
C GLN A 186 7.88 -4.86 -1.43
N LEU A 187 8.59 -5.86 -1.94
CA LEU A 187 8.87 -5.96 -3.38
C LEU A 187 7.59 -6.23 -4.19
N TYR A 188 6.67 -7.04 -3.67
CA TYR A 188 5.36 -7.28 -4.30
C TYR A 188 4.47 -6.03 -4.26
N LEU A 189 4.49 -5.30 -3.16
CA LEU A 189 3.81 -4.02 -3.05
C LEU A 189 4.38 -2.98 -4.01
N ASN A 190 5.69 -2.91 -4.17
CA ASN A 190 6.35 -2.03 -5.14
C ASN A 190 5.84 -2.29 -6.58
N GLU A 191 5.77 -3.55 -7.00
CA GLU A 191 5.21 -3.90 -8.31
C GLU A 191 3.73 -3.49 -8.43
N PHE A 192 2.93 -3.79 -7.40
CA PHE A 192 1.52 -3.47 -7.38
C PHE A 192 1.28 -1.97 -7.50
N VAL A 193 1.92 -1.18 -6.64
CA VAL A 193 1.79 0.29 -6.61
C VAL A 193 2.31 0.91 -7.90
N TYR A 194 3.47 0.47 -8.41
CA TYR A 194 4.01 0.94 -9.68
C TYR A 194 3.03 0.77 -10.84
N LYS A 195 2.36 -0.40 -10.94
CA LYS A 195 1.34 -0.66 -11.96
C LYS A 195 0.07 0.14 -11.73
N LEU A 196 -0.32 0.32 -10.46
CA LEU A 196 -1.50 1.10 -10.08
C LEU A 196 -1.33 2.58 -10.44
N ASN A 197 -0.15 3.15 -10.19
CA ASN A 197 0.19 4.54 -10.51
C ASN A 197 0.24 4.81 -12.02
N ARG A 198 0.36 3.76 -12.83
CA ARG A 198 0.39 3.83 -14.31
C ARG A 198 -0.84 3.20 -14.97
N ARG A 199 -1.97 3.17 -14.28
CA ARG A 199 -3.18 2.51 -14.77
C ARG A 199 -3.83 3.19 -15.98
N TYR A 200 -3.49 4.46 -16.20
CA TYR A 200 -4.01 5.27 -17.31
C TYR A 200 -3.05 5.35 -18.51
N PHE A 201 -1.93 4.63 -18.47
CA PHE A 201 -0.97 4.51 -19.57
C PHE A 201 -1.11 3.18 -20.30
#